data_ab983fcb9875192c2c5e365d8aa8c0e9
#
_entry.id   ab983fcb9875192c2c5e365d8aa8c0e9
#
_cell.length_a   1.000
_cell.length_b   1.000
_cell.length_c   1.000
_cell.angle_alpha   90.00
_cell.angle_beta   90.00
_cell.angle_gamma   90.00
#
_symmetry.space_group_name_H-M   'P 1'
#
loop_
_entity.id
_entity.type
_entity.pdbx_description
1 polymer ?
#
loop_
_entity_poly.entity_id
_entity_poly.type
_entity_poly.pdbx_seq_one_letter_code
_entity_poly.pdbx_strand_id
1 'polypeptide(L)'
;MRRPLSLTQQNALWLVAAFVAFELVAAVAVMAFLMLPMAGRAAGDFGELLALSAETWSELPPETRPAFERHLVEAHGIELHVAQPAGLRTSDGHGPYVRNLERTLSGQFGTRIDVSDSQRAGKEWHWVALPSAGRTLWLGFPHSRIGTQPLAAILVTLLAGFLLAVLAAWWLAHRIIAPLRRLDEAAAVLGRGETPAALPETGPRELAALAHRVNALGRQVHDLLDGRTTLLAGLSHD
;
A
#
# COMPACT_ATOMS: atom_id res chain seq x y z
N MET A 1 -18.13 7.17 -30.61
CA MET A 1 -19.22 7.40 -29.64
C MET A 1 -19.03 6.45 -28.46
N ARG A 2 -18.67 6.95 -27.26
CA ARG A 2 -18.53 6.12 -26.05
C ARG A 2 -19.95 5.80 -25.54
N ARG A 3 -20.30 4.51 -25.43
CA ARG A 3 -21.54 4.10 -24.77
C ARG A 3 -21.53 4.62 -23.34
N PRO A 4 -22.60 5.29 -22.88
CA PRO A 4 -22.67 5.74 -21.50
C PRO A 4 -22.58 4.52 -20.57
N LEU A 5 -21.72 4.63 -19.56
CA LEU A 5 -21.56 3.61 -18.51
C LEU A 5 -22.94 3.42 -17.83
N SER A 6 -23.31 2.17 -17.58
CA SER A 6 -24.51 1.91 -16.77
C SER A 6 -24.32 2.51 -15.37
N LEU A 7 -25.39 2.93 -14.69
CA LEU A 7 -25.38 3.42 -13.30
C LEU A 7 -24.61 2.47 -12.38
N THR A 8 -24.70 1.19 -12.63
CA THR A 8 -23.98 0.11 -11.97
C THR A 8 -22.48 0.24 -12.11
N GLN A 9 -22.00 0.41 -13.34
CA GLN A 9 -20.57 0.55 -13.63
C GLN A 9 -20.03 1.86 -13.06
N GLN A 10 -20.84 2.91 -13.11
CA GLN A 10 -20.49 4.21 -12.57
C GLN A 10 -20.32 4.15 -11.04
N ASN A 11 -21.26 3.55 -10.31
CA ASN A 11 -21.18 3.39 -8.85
C ASN A 11 -20.03 2.48 -8.42
N ALA A 12 -19.80 1.37 -9.13
CA ALA A 12 -18.65 0.51 -8.88
C ALA A 12 -17.33 1.26 -9.10
N LEU A 13 -17.22 2.05 -10.16
CA LEU A 13 -16.04 2.87 -10.46
C LEU A 13 -15.79 3.92 -9.37
N TRP A 14 -16.84 4.62 -8.91
CA TRP A 14 -16.71 5.59 -7.83
C TRP A 14 -16.25 4.96 -6.51
N LEU A 15 -16.74 3.76 -6.21
CA LEU A 15 -16.37 3.03 -5.00
C LEU A 15 -14.90 2.59 -5.04
N VAL A 16 -14.46 2.05 -6.18
CA VAL A 16 -13.05 1.71 -6.39
C VAL A 16 -12.18 2.96 -6.34
N ALA A 17 -12.58 4.05 -6.99
CA ALA A 17 -11.84 5.31 -6.99
C ALA A 17 -11.70 5.91 -5.58
N ALA A 18 -12.78 5.88 -4.79
CA ALA A 18 -12.76 6.35 -3.41
C ALA A 18 -11.82 5.51 -2.52
N PHE A 19 -11.83 4.19 -2.73
CA PHE A 19 -10.96 3.28 -1.99
C PHE A 19 -9.48 3.48 -2.36
N VAL A 20 -9.18 3.59 -3.65
CA VAL A 20 -7.82 3.88 -4.13
C VAL A 20 -7.32 5.23 -3.60
N ALA A 21 -8.19 6.25 -3.60
CA ALA A 21 -7.85 7.56 -3.04
C ALA A 21 -7.55 7.46 -1.52
N PHE A 22 -8.36 6.70 -0.77
CA PHE A 22 -8.13 6.45 0.64
C PHE A 22 -6.79 5.74 0.90
N GLU A 23 -6.48 4.70 0.12
CA GLU A 23 -5.20 3.99 0.24
C GLU A 23 -4.00 4.88 -0.06
N LEU A 24 -4.11 5.73 -1.08
CA LEU A 24 -3.05 6.67 -1.42
C LEU A 24 -2.80 7.66 -0.28
N VAL A 25 -3.87 8.20 0.31
CA VAL A 25 -3.78 9.09 1.48
C VAL A 25 -3.18 8.36 2.68
N ALA A 26 -3.61 7.12 2.94
CA ALA A 26 -3.07 6.30 4.02
C ALA A 26 -1.57 5.98 3.82
N ALA A 27 -1.16 5.63 2.60
CA ALA A 27 0.24 5.38 2.27
C ALA A 27 1.11 6.64 2.45
N VAL A 28 0.63 7.81 2.01
CA VAL A 28 1.30 9.08 2.22
C VAL A 28 1.40 9.41 3.70
N ALA A 29 0.34 9.19 4.47
CA ALA A 29 0.34 9.41 5.92
C ALA A 29 1.35 8.51 6.64
N VAL A 30 1.37 7.21 6.33
CA VAL A 30 2.35 6.25 6.90
C VAL A 30 3.78 6.66 6.54
N MET A 31 4.01 7.06 5.28
CA MET A 31 5.32 7.53 4.85
C MET A 31 5.74 8.78 5.63
N ALA A 32 4.88 9.80 5.70
CA ALA A 32 5.20 11.12 6.26
C ALA A 32 5.29 11.09 7.79
N PHE A 33 4.37 10.39 8.47
CA PHE A 33 4.26 10.45 9.93
C PHE A 33 4.94 9.29 10.67
N LEU A 34 5.21 8.18 9.98
CA LEU A 34 5.83 7.02 10.61
C LEU A 34 7.22 6.73 10.03
N MET A 35 7.33 6.48 8.73
CA MET A 35 8.57 5.99 8.14
C MET A 35 9.68 7.05 8.09
N LEU A 36 9.39 8.27 7.64
CA LEU A 36 10.41 9.33 7.57
C LEU A 36 10.93 9.74 8.96
N PRO A 37 10.09 9.94 9.99
CA PRO A 37 10.58 10.23 11.35
C PRO A 37 11.35 9.06 11.98
N MET A 38 10.92 7.80 11.77
CA MET A 38 11.65 6.64 12.26
C MET A 38 13.01 6.49 11.58
N ALA A 39 13.09 6.67 10.27
CA ALA A 39 14.36 6.67 9.55
C ALA A 39 15.30 7.78 10.03
N GLY A 40 14.75 8.96 10.34
CA GLY A 40 15.50 10.08 10.90
C GLY A 40 16.09 9.76 12.28
N ARG A 41 15.28 9.20 13.18
CA ARG A 41 15.75 8.81 14.53
C ARG A 41 16.79 7.69 14.46
N ALA A 42 16.51 6.63 13.72
CA ALA A 42 17.43 5.52 13.55
C ALA A 42 18.78 5.96 12.93
N ALA A 43 18.76 6.91 11.98
CA ALA A 43 19.97 7.49 11.42
C ALA A 43 20.73 8.37 12.44
N GLY A 44 20.00 9.10 13.31
CA GLY A 44 20.57 9.86 14.40
C GLY A 44 21.28 8.96 15.42
N ASP A 45 20.57 7.97 15.96
CA ASP A 45 21.11 7.01 16.94
C ASP A 45 22.33 6.27 16.38
N PHE A 46 22.29 5.92 15.10
CA PHE A 46 23.41 5.27 14.44
C PHE A 46 24.57 6.23 14.20
N GLY A 47 24.31 7.48 13.87
CA GLY A 47 25.34 8.53 13.77
C GLY A 47 26.06 8.76 15.10
N GLU A 48 25.33 8.82 16.21
CA GLU A 48 25.90 8.92 17.56
C GLU A 48 26.77 7.71 17.90
N LEU A 49 26.34 6.49 17.55
CA LEU A 49 27.14 5.29 17.74
C LEU A 49 28.44 5.32 16.94
N LEU A 50 28.39 5.78 15.67
CA LEU A 50 29.61 5.93 14.85
C LEU A 50 30.57 6.95 15.44
N ALA A 51 30.08 8.11 15.88
CA ALA A 51 30.89 9.16 16.49
C ALA A 51 31.53 8.70 17.81
N LEU A 52 30.71 8.09 18.69
CA LEU A 52 31.20 7.55 19.98
C LEU A 52 32.23 6.43 19.74
N SER A 53 32.05 5.59 18.73
CA SER A 53 33.01 4.54 18.38
C SER A 53 34.33 5.11 17.91
N ALA A 54 34.32 6.18 17.12
CA ALA A 54 35.50 6.86 16.64
C ALA A 54 36.25 7.56 17.80
N GLU A 55 35.54 8.22 18.70
CA GLU A 55 36.10 8.86 19.89
C GLU A 55 36.71 7.82 20.84
N THR A 56 35.97 6.79 21.21
CA THR A 56 36.46 5.70 22.07
C THR A 56 37.69 5.05 21.49
N TRP A 57 37.70 4.72 20.20
CA TRP A 57 38.87 4.11 19.56
C TRP A 57 40.12 5.02 19.66
N SER A 58 39.95 6.33 19.55
CA SER A 58 41.07 7.29 19.63
C SER A 58 41.68 7.37 21.03
N GLU A 59 40.86 7.21 22.07
CA GLU A 59 41.26 7.25 23.48
C GLU A 59 41.87 5.93 23.97
N LEU A 60 41.54 4.81 23.32
CA LEU A 60 42.04 3.49 23.70
C LEU A 60 43.54 3.33 23.46
N PRO A 61 44.26 2.67 24.40
CA PRO A 61 45.65 2.25 24.21
C PRO A 61 45.77 1.35 22.95
N PRO A 62 46.89 1.43 22.21
CA PRO A 62 47.07 0.67 20.97
C PRO A 62 46.83 -0.84 21.10
N GLU A 63 47.17 -1.40 22.29
CA GLU A 63 47.04 -2.83 22.56
C GLU A 63 45.56 -3.31 22.65
N THR A 64 44.65 -2.43 23.04
CA THR A 64 43.22 -2.76 23.24
C THR A 64 42.37 -2.51 21.99
N ARG A 65 42.88 -1.72 21.03
CA ARG A 65 42.17 -1.38 19.79
C ARG A 65 41.73 -2.60 19.00
N PRO A 66 42.54 -3.64 18.78
CA PRO A 66 42.11 -4.81 18.00
C PRO A 66 40.94 -5.59 18.64
N ALA A 67 40.86 -5.58 19.98
CA ALA A 67 39.74 -6.19 20.69
C ALA A 67 38.45 -5.39 20.50
N PHE A 68 38.55 -4.06 20.56
CA PHE A 68 37.44 -3.15 20.33
C PHE A 68 36.94 -3.21 18.87
N GLU A 69 37.84 -3.22 17.89
CA GLU A 69 37.48 -3.37 16.47
C GLU A 69 36.69 -4.68 16.19
N ARG A 70 37.17 -5.80 16.76
CA ARG A 70 36.43 -7.07 16.66
C ARG A 70 35.05 -6.99 17.29
N HIS A 71 34.96 -6.36 18.47
CA HIS A 71 33.69 -6.19 19.14
C HIS A 71 32.68 -5.34 18.29
N LEU A 72 33.17 -4.26 17.66
CA LEU A 72 32.35 -3.44 16.77
C LEU A 72 31.82 -4.23 15.57
N VAL A 73 32.65 -5.11 15.00
CA VAL A 73 32.22 -5.98 13.89
C VAL A 73 31.20 -7.00 14.37
N GLU A 74 31.47 -7.70 15.49
CA GLU A 74 30.60 -8.76 15.99
C GLU A 74 29.25 -8.26 16.52
N ALA A 75 29.28 -7.18 17.32
CA ALA A 75 28.09 -6.65 17.96
C ALA A 75 27.28 -5.70 17.05
N HIS A 76 27.95 -4.93 16.22
CA HIS A 76 27.34 -3.84 15.46
C HIS A 76 27.51 -3.96 13.93
N GLY A 77 28.31 -4.89 13.43
CA GLY A 77 28.62 -5.01 12.01
C GLY A 77 29.34 -3.78 11.43
N ILE A 78 30.12 -3.06 12.27
CA ILE A 78 30.86 -1.86 11.88
C ILE A 78 32.34 -2.22 11.77
N GLU A 79 32.93 -2.00 10.59
CA GLU A 79 34.36 -2.10 10.38
C GLU A 79 35.02 -0.72 10.60
N LEU A 80 36.17 -0.69 11.26
CA LEU A 80 36.94 0.54 11.49
C LEU A 80 38.30 0.40 10.84
N HIS A 81 38.70 1.36 10.02
CA HIS A 81 39.97 1.41 9.34
C HIS A 81 40.64 2.78 9.48
N VAL A 82 41.95 2.79 9.67
CA VAL A 82 42.76 4.03 9.68
C VAL A 82 43.13 4.45 8.25
N ALA A 83 43.28 3.48 7.36
CA ALA A 83 43.56 3.73 5.94
C ALA A 83 42.26 3.84 5.14
N GLN A 84 42.29 4.69 4.12
CA GLN A 84 41.17 4.81 3.22
C GLN A 84 40.90 3.48 2.48
N PRO A 85 39.67 2.95 2.55
CA PRO A 85 39.30 1.73 1.82
C PRO A 85 39.43 1.91 0.32
N ALA A 86 39.79 0.84 -0.39
CA ALA A 86 39.88 0.88 -1.84
C ALA A 86 38.51 0.85 -2.51
N GLY A 87 38.39 1.47 -3.69
CA GLY A 87 37.17 1.38 -4.51
C GLY A 87 35.98 2.21 -4.01
N LEU A 88 36.24 3.26 -3.21
CA LEU A 88 35.21 4.20 -2.81
C LEU A 88 34.63 4.96 -4.02
N ARG A 89 33.32 5.08 -4.03
CA ARG A 89 32.57 5.88 -5.00
C ARG A 89 31.70 6.86 -4.22
N THR A 90 31.74 8.12 -4.60
CA THR A 90 30.77 9.10 -4.12
C THR A 90 29.46 8.88 -4.88
N SER A 91 28.36 8.70 -4.15
CA SER A 91 27.04 8.51 -4.74
C SER A 91 26.18 9.74 -4.45
N ASP A 92 25.65 10.35 -5.51
CA ASP A 92 24.73 11.50 -5.41
C ASP A 92 23.27 11.07 -5.12
N GLY A 93 23.02 9.76 -5.04
CA GLY A 93 21.67 9.16 -4.99
C GLY A 93 21.27 8.54 -3.66
N HIS A 94 21.84 8.96 -2.55
CA HIS A 94 21.54 8.37 -1.24
C HIS A 94 20.08 8.54 -0.82
N GLY A 95 19.50 7.48 -0.27
CA GLY A 95 18.15 7.47 0.30
C GLY A 95 17.98 8.39 1.52
N PRO A 96 16.76 8.59 2.02
CA PRO A 96 16.47 9.49 3.14
C PRO A 96 17.27 9.16 4.41
N TYR A 97 17.54 7.88 4.68
CA TYR A 97 18.30 7.42 5.83
C TYR A 97 19.74 7.93 5.79
N VAL A 98 20.46 7.69 4.69
CA VAL A 98 21.86 8.10 4.54
C VAL A 98 21.99 9.61 4.56
N ARG A 99 21.10 10.34 3.89
CA ARG A 99 21.08 11.83 3.98
C ARG A 99 20.87 12.35 5.40
N ASN A 100 20.05 11.66 6.20
CA ASN A 100 19.89 12.03 7.62
C ASN A 100 21.14 11.72 8.43
N LEU A 101 21.80 10.58 8.18
CA LEU A 101 23.06 10.20 8.78
C LEU A 101 24.17 11.24 8.48
N GLU A 102 24.34 11.61 7.21
CA GLU A 102 25.27 12.65 6.77
C GLU A 102 25.01 13.98 7.48
N ARG A 103 23.74 14.36 7.61
CA ARG A 103 23.33 15.61 8.26
C ARG A 103 23.61 15.57 9.77
N THR A 104 23.32 14.47 10.44
CA THR A 104 23.59 14.27 11.87
C THR A 104 25.08 14.33 12.15
N LEU A 105 25.89 13.57 11.40
CA LEU A 105 27.34 13.55 11.56
C LEU A 105 27.97 14.90 11.22
N SER A 106 27.54 15.54 10.15
CA SER A 106 28.03 16.88 9.77
C SER A 106 27.72 17.92 10.84
N GLY A 107 26.54 17.85 11.47
CA GLY A 107 26.16 18.72 12.58
C GLY A 107 27.00 18.48 13.83
N GLN A 108 27.35 17.23 14.14
CA GLN A 108 28.12 16.85 15.32
C GLN A 108 29.60 17.22 15.21
N PHE A 109 30.18 17.02 14.03
CA PHE A 109 31.60 17.33 13.80
C PHE A 109 31.86 18.73 13.25
N GLY A 110 30.83 19.51 12.92
CA GLY A 110 30.97 20.88 12.38
C GLY A 110 31.61 20.94 10.99
N THR A 111 31.79 19.80 10.33
CA THR A 111 32.36 19.66 9.00
C THR A 111 31.45 18.82 8.11
N ARG A 112 31.45 19.06 6.81
CA ARG A 112 30.69 18.24 5.90
C ARG A 112 31.23 16.82 5.87
N ILE A 113 30.35 15.86 6.17
CA ILE A 113 30.66 14.43 6.14
C ILE A 113 29.74 13.80 5.10
N ASP A 114 30.34 13.25 4.06
CA ASP A 114 29.65 12.54 2.99
C ASP A 114 29.87 11.03 3.17
N VAL A 115 28.85 10.24 2.86
CA VAL A 115 28.94 8.79 2.83
C VAL A 115 29.42 8.36 1.45
N SER A 116 30.40 7.47 1.42
CA SER A 116 30.93 6.87 0.21
C SER A 116 30.53 5.41 0.11
N ASP A 117 30.27 4.94 -1.08
CA ASP A 117 29.87 3.58 -1.35
C ASP A 117 31.05 2.75 -1.86
N SER A 118 31.11 1.48 -1.48
CA SER A 118 32.01 0.50 -2.10
C SER A 118 31.31 -0.85 -2.28
N GLN A 119 31.83 -1.64 -3.20
CA GLN A 119 31.37 -3.00 -3.40
C GLN A 119 32.43 -3.99 -2.94
N ARG A 120 32.12 -4.81 -1.94
CA ARG A 120 33.05 -5.79 -1.37
C ARG A 120 32.37 -7.16 -1.28
N ALA A 121 32.98 -8.18 -1.88
CA ALA A 121 32.45 -9.54 -1.90
C ALA A 121 30.98 -9.64 -2.37
N GLY A 122 30.59 -8.81 -3.37
CA GLY A 122 29.21 -8.79 -3.90
C GLY A 122 28.18 -8.09 -3.01
N LYS A 123 28.61 -7.48 -1.89
CA LYS A 123 27.76 -6.69 -0.98
C LYS A 123 28.10 -5.23 -1.08
N GLU A 124 27.09 -4.38 -1.02
CA GLU A 124 27.27 -2.93 -0.92
C GLU A 124 27.62 -2.53 0.52
N TRP A 125 28.64 -1.68 0.63
CA TRP A 125 29.13 -1.12 1.88
C TRP A 125 29.11 0.39 1.81
N HIS A 126 28.73 1.01 2.91
CA HIS A 126 28.78 2.44 3.10
C HIS A 126 29.94 2.79 4.04
N TRP A 127 30.68 3.83 3.72
CA TRP A 127 31.85 4.29 4.44
C TRP A 127 31.73 5.75 4.81
N VAL A 128 32.05 6.06 6.04
CA VAL A 128 32.06 7.42 6.56
C VAL A 128 33.46 7.74 7.07
N ALA A 129 33.98 8.90 6.67
CA ALA A 129 35.25 9.42 7.13
C ALA A 129 35.01 10.37 8.30
N LEU A 130 35.40 9.95 9.53
CA LEU A 130 35.24 10.76 10.73
C LEU A 130 36.58 11.30 11.20
N PRO A 131 36.71 12.63 11.46
CA PRO A 131 37.88 13.20 12.08
C PRO A 131 37.93 12.80 13.55
N SER A 132 39.02 12.19 13.99
CA SER A 132 39.24 11.81 15.39
C SER A 132 40.70 11.95 15.77
N ALA A 133 41.02 12.70 16.83
CA ALA A 133 42.38 12.96 17.37
C ALA A 133 43.43 13.33 16.30
N GLY A 134 43.05 14.19 15.33
CA GLY A 134 43.97 14.65 14.27
C GLY A 134 44.19 13.64 13.13
N ARG A 135 43.44 12.54 13.11
CA ARG A 135 43.44 11.51 12.06
C ARG A 135 42.05 11.33 11.48
N THR A 136 41.96 10.76 10.27
CA THR A 136 40.70 10.36 9.68
C THR A 136 40.49 8.87 9.94
N LEU A 137 39.37 8.52 10.56
CA LEU A 137 38.93 7.14 10.74
C LEU A 137 37.84 6.83 9.75
N TRP A 138 37.93 5.68 9.09
CA TRP A 138 36.93 5.19 8.14
C TRP A 138 36.09 4.12 8.83
N LEU A 139 34.80 4.42 9.02
CA LEU A 139 33.86 3.47 9.57
C LEU A 139 32.98 2.96 8.45
N GLY A 140 32.99 1.63 8.25
CA GLY A 140 32.24 0.94 7.22
C GLY A 140 31.10 0.12 7.81
N PHE A 141 29.95 0.09 7.12
CA PHE A 141 28.81 -0.74 7.49
C PHE A 141 28.09 -1.25 6.24
N PRO A 142 27.52 -2.47 6.28
CA PRO A 142 26.88 -3.06 5.12
C PRO A 142 25.52 -2.39 4.84
N HIS A 143 25.15 -2.30 3.56
CA HIS A 143 23.85 -1.77 3.12
C HIS A 143 22.67 -2.49 3.79
N SER A 144 22.78 -3.79 4.08
CA SER A 144 21.75 -4.57 4.76
C SER A 144 21.36 -4.02 6.14
N ARG A 145 22.21 -3.22 6.77
CA ARG A 145 21.91 -2.55 8.05
C ARG A 145 20.94 -1.37 7.89
N ILE A 146 20.95 -0.73 6.72
CA ILE A 146 20.05 0.37 6.38
C ILE A 146 18.72 -0.16 5.86
N GLY A 147 18.70 -1.40 5.41
CA GLY A 147 17.70 -1.97 4.53
C GLY A 147 16.46 -2.53 5.20
N THR A 148 15.56 -1.66 5.64
CA THR A 148 14.15 -1.97 5.51
C THR A 148 13.75 -1.64 4.08
N GLN A 149 13.05 -2.54 3.39
CA GLN A 149 12.52 -2.28 2.06
C GLN A 149 11.10 -1.66 2.18
N PRO A 150 11.00 -0.37 2.58
CA PRO A 150 9.70 0.26 2.82
C PRO A 150 8.85 0.32 1.55
N LEU A 151 9.51 0.46 0.39
CA LEU A 151 8.85 0.45 -0.90
C LEU A 151 8.15 -0.87 -1.20
N ALA A 152 8.78 -2.01 -0.91
CA ALA A 152 8.15 -3.31 -1.09
C ALA A 152 6.93 -3.48 -0.19
N ALA A 153 7.02 -3.09 1.08
CA ALA A 153 5.89 -3.14 2.01
C ALA A 153 4.74 -2.24 1.55
N ILE A 154 5.02 -1.02 1.12
CA ILE A 154 4.00 -0.10 0.58
C ILE A 154 3.36 -0.67 -0.68
N LEU A 155 4.15 -1.19 -1.63
CA LEU A 155 3.63 -1.78 -2.86
C LEU A 155 2.74 -2.99 -2.58
N VAL A 156 3.14 -3.87 -1.65
CA VAL A 156 2.32 -5.02 -1.24
C VAL A 156 1.01 -4.56 -0.61
N THR A 157 1.05 -3.55 0.26
CA THR A 157 -0.16 -3.01 0.91
C THR A 157 -1.10 -2.39 -0.11
N LEU A 158 -0.59 -1.56 -1.02
CA LEU A 158 -1.40 -0.94 -2.09
C LEU A 158 -2.00 -1.99 -3.03
N LEU A 159 -1.24 -3.02 -3.40
CA LEU A 159 -1.73 -4.08 -4.26
C LEU A 159 -2.81 -4.92 -3.56
N ALA A 160 -2.61 -5.26 -2.28
CA ALA A 160 -3.58 -6.01 -1.50
C ALA A 160 -4.89 -5.23 -1.34
N GLY A 161 -4.82 -3.93 -1.05
CA GLY A 161 -5.99 -3.09 -0.92
C GLY A 161 -6.70 -2.86 -2.24
N PHE A 162 -5.97 -2.62 -3.34
CA PHE A 162 -6.58 -2.55 -4.67
C PHE A 162 -7.34 -3.85 -5.02
N LEU A 163 -6.74 -5.01 -4.74
CA LEU A 163 -7.40 -6.30 -4.97
C LEU A 163 -8.66 -6.43 -4.12
N LEU A 164 -8.60 -6.03 -2.85
CA LEU A 164 -9.75 -6.04 -1.95
C LEU A 164 -10.86 -5.11 -2.44
N ALA A 165 -10.52 -3.93 -2.93
CA ALA A 165 -11.49 -2.98 -3.50
C ALA A 165 -12.21 -3.56 -4.73
N VAL A 166 -11.45 -4.20 -5.63
CA VAL A 166 -12.02 -4.85 -6.82
C VAL A 166 -12.94 -6.00 -6.42
N LEU A 167 -12.54 -6.84 -5.46
CA LEU A 167 -13.36 -7.94 -4.94
C LEU A 167 -14.65 -7.41 -4.27
N ALA A 168 -14.55 -6.36 -3.48
CA ALA A 168 -15.71 -5.74 -2.83
C ALA A 168 -16.67 -5.13 -3.86
N ALA A 169 -16.16 -4.44 -4.86
CA ALA A 169 -16.96 -3.88 -5.95
C ALA A 169 -17.65 -4.98 -6.77
N TRP A 170 -16.92 -6.05 -7.09
CA TRP A 170 -17.48 -7.21 -7.79
C TRP A 170 -18.59 -7.89 -6.97
N TRP A 171 -18.34 -8.12 -5.66
CA TRP A 171 -19.32 -8.71 -4.75
C TRP A 171 -20.59 -7.85 -4.65
N LEU A 172 -20.42 -6.52 -4.48
CA LEU A 172 -21.53 -5.59 -4.39
C LEU A 172 -22.36 -5.56 -5.69
N ALA A 173 -21.68 -5.56 -6.85
CA ALA A 173 -22.31 -5.61 -8.14
C ALA A 173 -23.19 -6.85 -8.31
N HIS A 174 -22.73 -8.02 -7.91
CA HIS A 174 -23.46 -9.27 -8.05
C HIS A 174 -24.56 -9.46 -6.99
N ARG A 175 -24.32 -8.99 -5.78
CA ARG A 175 -25.24 -9.24 -4.66
C ARG A 175 -26.39 -8.23 -4.53
N ILE A 176 -26.19 -7.01 -5.01
CA ILE A 176 -27.19 -5.93 -4.87
C ILE A 176 -27.64 -5.42 -6.23
N ILE A 177 -26.71 -5.09 -7.11
CA ILE A 177 -27.03 -4.35 -8.33
C ILE A 177 -27.65 -5.26 -9.38
N ALA A 178 -27.14 -6.47 -9.56
CA ALA A 178 -27.72 -7.41 -10.55
C ALA A 178 -29.16 -7.82 -10.21
N PRO A 179 -29.54 -8.14 -8.96
CA PRO A 179 -30.95 -8.34 -8.60
C PRO A 179 -31.84 -7.13 -8.82
N LEU A 180 -31.38 -5.92 -8.45
CA LEU A 180 -32.12 -4.68 -8.69
C LEU A 180 -32.45 -4.47 -10.18
N ARG A 181 -31.49 -4.74 -11.04
CA ARG A 181 -31.69 -4.64 -12.50
C ARG A 181 -32.74 -5.64 -13.02
N ARG A 182 -32.74 -6.87 -12.51
CA ARG A 182 -33.76 -7.87 -12.84
C ARG A 182 -35.15 -7.45 -12.40
N LEU A 183 -35.24 -6.80 -11.21
CA LEU A 183 -36.50 -6.24 -10.73
C LEU A 183 -37.05 -5.12 -11.65
N ASP A 184 -36.16 -4.22 -12.08
CA ASP A 184 -36.47 -3.13 -13.01
C ASP A 184 -36.95 -3.68 -14.37
N GLU A 185 -36.21 -4.67 -14.92
CA GLU A 185 -36.59 -5.35 -16.16
C GLU A 185 -37.93 -6.05 -16.04
N ALA A 186 -38.23 -6.74 -14.93
CA ALA A 186 -39.51 -7.39 -14.68
C ALA A 186 -40.65 -6.37 -14.53
N ALA A 187 -40.43 -5.27 -13.83
CA ALA A 187 -41.41 -4.19 -13.72
C ALA A 187 -41.75 -3.56 -15.10
N ALA A 188 -40.72 -3.37 -15.94
CA ALA A 188 -40.93 -2.86 -17.30
C ALA A 188 -41.74 -3.84 -18.19
N VAL A 189 -41.52 -5.17 -18.04
CA VAL A 189 -42.31 -6.19 -18.72
C VAL A 189 -43.76 -6.15 -18.27
N LEU A 190 -44.00 -6.08 -16.94
CA LEU A 190 -45.35 -5.94 -16.38
C LEU A 190 -46.05 -4.69 -16.87
N GLY A 191 -45.34 -3.56 -16.96
CA GLY A 191 -45.90 -2.30 -17.46
C GLY A 191 -46.41 -2.37 -18.93
N ARG A 192 -45.91 -3.32 -19.70
CA ARG A 192 -46.42 -3.61 -21.08
C ARG A 192 -47.58 -4.57 -21.11
N GLY A 193 -48.05 -5.05 -19.97
CA GLY A 193 -49.11 -6.07 -19.90
C GLY A 193 -48.61 -7.50 -20.19
N GLU A 194 -47.30 -7.72 -20.19
CA GLU A 194 -46.68 -9.03 -20.41
C GLU A 194 -46.36 -9.69 -19.05
N THR A 195 -46.32 -11.02 -19.01
CA THR A 195 -45.98 -11.75 -17.79
C THR A 195 -44.45 -11.96 -17.72
N PRO A 196 -43.75 -11.36 -16.77
CA PRO A 196 -42.29 -11.56 -16.59
C PRO A 196 -42.00 -12.98 -16.08
N ALA A 197 -40.78 -13.46 -16.33
CA ALA A 197 -40.29 -14.66 -15.68
C ALA A 197 -40.23 -14.46 -14.15
N ALA A 198 -40.51 -15.50 -13.37
CA ALA A 198 -40.48 -15.43 -11.92
C ALA A 198 -39.10 -15.03 -11.41
N LEU A 199 -39.05 -14.00 -10.59
CA LEU A 199 -37.82 -13.50 -9.97
C LEU A 199 -37.44 -14.41 -8.81
N PRO A 200 -36.12 -14.73 -8.65
CA PRO A 200 -35.62 -15.49 -7.49
C PRO A 200 -35.78 -14.69 -6.20
N GLU A 201 -36.47 -15.27 -5.22
CA GLU A 201 -36.74 -14.68 -3.91
C GLU A 201 -35.58 -15.00 -2.94
N THR A 202 -34.31 -14.82 -3.41
CA THR A 202 -33.08 -15.12 -2.68
C THR A 202 -32.21 -13.88 -2.51
N GLY A 203 -31.37 -13.84 -1.48
CA GLY A 203 -30.46 -12.74 -1.21
C GLY A 203 -30.84 -11.90 0.00
N PRO A 204 -30.48 -10.59 0.05
CA PRO A 204 -30.88 -9.69 1.12
C PRO A 204 -32.37 -9.65 1.33
N ARG A 205 -32.82 -9.60 2.60
CA ARG A 205 -34.24 -9.68 2.99
C ARG A 205 -35.12 -8.68 2.23
N GLU A 206 -34.63 -7.48 2.05
CA GLU A 206 -35.34 -6.39 1.38
C GLU A 206 -35.54 -6.67 -0.11
N LEU A 207 -34.53 -7.23 -0.76
CA LEU A 207 -34.60 -7.61 -2.19
C LEU A 207 -35.48 -8.83 -2.40
N ALA A 208 -35.39 -9.82 -1.53
CA ALA A 208 -36.23 -11.00 -1.57
C ALA A 208 -37.72 -10.62 -1.36
N ALA A 209 -38.02 -9.73 -0.39
CA ALA A 209 -39.37 -9.22 -0.17
C ALA A 209 -39.90 -8.42 -1.37
N LEU A 210 -39.03 -7.63 -2.04
CA LEU A 210 -39.40 -6.89 -3.23
C LEU A 210 -39.68 -7.83 -4.41
N ALA A 211 -38.81 -8.84 -4.60
CA ALA A 211 -39.04 -9.88 -5.64
C ALA A 211 -40.35 -10.62 -5.43
N HIS A 212 -40.68 -11.00 -4.19
CA HIS A 212 -41.92 -11.62 -3.83
C HIS A 212 -43.15 -10.75 -4.21
N ARG A 213 -43.10 -9.44 -3.89
CA ARG A 213 -44.18 -8.49 -4.24
C ARG A 213 -44.35 -8.33 -5.75
N VAL A 214 -43.23 -8.23 -6.50
CA VAL A 214 -43.26 -8.13 -7.96
C VAL A 214 -43.82 -9.42 -8.58
N ASN A 215 -43.43 -10.60 -8.07
CA ASN A 215 -43.99 -11.87 -8.51
C ASN A 215 -45.49 -11.98 -8.21
N ALA A 216 -45.94 -11.50 -7.05
CA ALA A 216 -47.37 -11.48 -6.69
C ALA A 216 -48.17 -10.55 -7.60
N LEU A 217 -47.63 -9.34 -7.88
CA LEU A 217 -48.25 -8.39 -8.79
C LEU A 217 -48.35 -8.97 -10.21
N GLY A 218 -47.29 -9.68 -10.67
CA GLY A 218 -47.31 -10.35 -11.99
C GLY A 218 -48.42 -11.35 -12.12
N ARG A 219 -48.68 -12.16 -11.10
CA ARG A 219 -49.81 -13.09 -11.06
C ARG A 219 -51.19 -12.38 -11.14
N GLN A 220 -51.35 -11.32 -10.34
CA GLN A 220 -52.59 -10.54 -10.34
C GLN A 220 -52.88 -9.90 -11.70
N VAL A 221 -51.89 -9.33 -12.36
CA VAL A 221 -52.06 -8.76 -13.71
C VAL A 221 -52.43 -9.83 -14.73
N HIS A 222 -51.79 -11.00 -14.66
CA HIS A 222 -52.09 -12.13 -15.53
C HIS A 222 -53.55 -12.58 -15.37
N ASP A 223 -54.00 -12.80 -14.11
CA ASP A 223 -55.38 -13.22 -13.81
C ASP A 223 -56.40 -12.19 -14.29
N LEU A 224 -56.11 -10.88 -14.19
CA LEU A 224 -56.98 -9.81 -14.69
C LEU A 224 -57.09 -9.82 -16.23
N LEU A 225 -55.96 -10.04 -16.93
CA LEU A 225 -55.95 -10.09 -18.40
C LEU A 225 -56.66 -11.33 -18.92
N ASP A 226 -56.49 -12.49 -18.29
CA ASP A 226 -57.20 -13.73 -18.65
C ASP A 226 -58.70 -13.64 -18.39
N GLY A 227 -59.09 -13.05 -17.27
CA GLY A 227 -60.48 -12.78 -16.94
C GLY A 227 -61.13 -11.86 -17.96
N ARG A 228 -60.44 -10.81 -18.43
CA ARG A 228 -60.93 -9.91 -19.48
C ARG A 228 -61.12 -10.63 -20.83
N THR A 229 -60.19 -11.50 -21.21
CA THR A 229 -60.25 -12.28 -22.45
C THR A 229 -61.38 -13.25 -22.40
N THR A 230 -61.64 -13.91 -21.28
CA THR A 230 -62.79 -14.84 -21.10
C THR A 230 -64.11 -14.12 -21.15
N LEU A 231 -64.22 -12.91 -20.55
CA LEU A 231 -65.46 -12.11 -20.64
C LEU A 231 -65.76 -11.65 -22.08
N LEU A 232 -64.75 -11.25 -22.86
CA LEU A 232 -64.91 -10.85 -24.26
C LEU A 232 -65.29 -12.04 -25.17
N ALA A 233 -64.72 -13.22 -24.91
CA ALA A 233 -65.05 -14.44 -25.63
C ALA A 233 -66.51 -14.88 -25.34
N GLY A 234 -66.98 -14.73 -24.09
CA GLY A 234 -68.38 -15.01 -23.72
C GLY A 234 -69.40 -14.07 -24.37
N LEU A 235 -69.05 -12.76 -24.49
CA LEU A 235 -69.93 -11.76 -25.15
C LEU A 235 -69.98 -11.85 -26.67
N SER A 236 -69.02 -12.53 -27.29
CA SER A 236 -69.01 -12.73 -28.76
C SER A 236 -69.72 -13.98 -29.19
N HIS A 237 -70.28 -14.80 -28.29
CA HIS A 237 -70.93 -16.07 -28.57
C HIS A 237 -72.49 -16.01 -28.44
N ASP A 238 -73.04 -14.89 -27.93
CA ASP A 238 -74.44 -14.55 -27.94
C ASP A 238 -74.76 -13.64 -29.15
#